data_635bb0529b3cc4cb2c63df646625bc0c
#
_entry.id   635bb0529b3cc4cb2c63df646625bc0c
#
_cell.length_a   1.000
_cell.length_b   1.000
_cell.length_c   1.000
_cell.angle_alpha   90.00
_cell.angle_beta   90.00
_cell.angle_gamma   90.00
#
_symmetry.space_group_name_H-M   'P 1'
#
loop_
_entity.id
_entity.type
_entity.pdbx_description
1 polymer ?
#
loop_
_entity_poly.entity_id
_entity_poly.type
_entity_poly.pdbx_seq_one_letter_code
_entity_poly.pdbx_strand_id
1 'polypeptide(L)'
;LQLSYDSKELPISVKPDKPVAVTDVMALLRQTYEGTEWDMTKNLKVAVKNKETKETDTITSPAANPWMGTDMLNMLNGVKEGTVTRNRLVAVPQCSYSHVIQLRSWLPDAVGGVAWLSFDNPGQSPRIPVFSGTTDLPAAFGICGQHRHREDAIVWKYRTANKLATVRWGLTKEKINGAVAHFEEKGLSEMPFVENRYKELQDSKGEETARAFLTGYTADFAGATILRWQEMADEFWKMFARGF
;
A
#
# COMPACT_ATOMS: atom_id res chain seq x y z
N LEU A 1 -26.31 -7.85 11.85
CA LEU A 1 -26.56 -8.45 10.55
C LEU A 1 -25.62 -9.66 10.41
N GLN A 2 -26.17 -10.88 10.36
CA GLN A 2 -25.35 -12.06 10.05
C GLN A 2 -25.27 -12.19 8.52
N LEU A 3 -24.15 -11.77 7.95
CA LEU A 3 -23.82 -12.02 6.55
C LEU A 3 -22.95 -13.28 6.48
N SER A 4 -23.35 -14.27 5.67
CA SER A 4 -22.50 -15.38 5.33
C SER A 4 -21.74 -15.10 4.04
N TYR A 5 -20.59 -15.76 3.85
CA TYR A 5 -19.80 -15.67 2.61
C TYR A 5 -20.62 -16.02 1.36
N ASP A 6 -21.63 -16.90 1.52
CA ASP A 6 -22.51 -17.37 0.44
C ASP A 6 -23.80 -16.57 0.32
N SER A 7 -23.94 -15.42 1.01
CA SER A 7 -25.13 -14.58 0.90
C SER A 7 -25.30 -14.09 -0.54
N LYS A 8 -26.41 -14.47 -1.17
CA LYS A 8 -26.75 -14.08 -2.55
C LYS A 8 -27.12 -12.61 -2.66
N GLU A 9 -27.60 -12.03 -1.58
CA GLU A 9 -28.00 -10.62 -1.49
C GLU A 9 -27.22 -9.95 -0.38
N LEU A 10 -26.45 -8.93 -0.73
CA LEU A 10 -25.76 -8.08 0.21
C LEU A 10 -26.52 -6.75 0.35
N PRO A 11 -26.63 -6.19 1.56
CA PRO A 11 -27.22 -4.87 1.73
C PRO A 11 -26.34 -3.80 1.05
N ILE A 12 -26.99 -2.75 0.52
CA ILE A 12 -26.26 -1.61 -0.09
C ILE A 12 -25.36 -0.91 0.95
N SER A 13 -25.79 -0.88 2.21
CA SER A 13 -25.01 -0.31 3.33
C SER A 13 -25.32 -1.03 4.63
N VAL A 14 -24.37 -0.98 5.55
CA VAL A 14 -24.53 -1.47 6.92
C VAL A 14 -24.10 -0.38 7.90
N LYS A 15 -24.80 -0.28 9.02
CA LYS A 15 -24.34 0.56 10.13
C LYS A 15 -23.16 -0.13 10.80
N PRO A 16 -21.99 0.53 10.90
CA PRO A 16 -20.85 -0.05 11.59
C PRO A 16 -21.13 -0.11 13.10
N ASP A 17 -20.54 -1.11 13.78
CA ASP A 17 -20.67 -1.29 15.24
C ASP A 17 -19.93 -0.19 16.03
N LYS A 18 -18.93 0.42 15.41
CA LYS A 18 -18.14 1.54 15.95
C LYS A 18 -17.85 2.56 14.85
N PRO A 19 -17.55 3.82 15.19
CA PRO A 19 -17.08 4.80 14.22
C PRO A 19 -15.87 4.27 13.44
N VAL A 20 -15.86 4.51 12.13
CA VAL A 20 -14.78 4.08 11.23
C VAL A 20 -13.81 5.25 11.03
N ALA A 21 -12.55 5.04 11.39
CA ALA A 21 -11.47 6.00 11.17
C ALA A 21 -10.90 5.87 9.75
N VAL A 22 -10.20 6.90 9.28
CA VAL A 22 -9.50 6.86 7.99
C VAL A 22 -8.47 5.71 7.94
N THR A 23 -7.82 5.43 9.06
CA THR A 23 -6.87 4.32 9.23
C THR A 23 -7.51 2.95 9.09
N ASP A 24 -8.76 2.77 9.53
CA ASP A 24 -9.49 1.51 9.36
C ASP A 24 -9.74 1.23 7.87
N VAL A 25 -10.11 2.28 7.10
CA VAL A 25 -10.31 2.17 5.65
C VAL A 25 -9.00 1.89 4.93
N MET A 26 -7.91 2.55 5.33
CA MET A 26 -6.56 2.28 4.79
C MET A 26 -6.15 0.83 5.03
N ALA A 27 -6.36 0.32 6.25
CA ALA A 27 -6.06 -1.07 6.62
C ALA A 27 -6.92 -2.07 5.83
N LEU A 28 -8.21 -1.78 5.62
CA LEU A 28 -9.10 -2.61 4.81
C LEU A 28 -8.62 -2.74 3.37
N LEU A 29 -8.25 -1.62 2.72
CA LEU A 29 -7.75 -1.63 1.35
C LEU A 29 -6.40 -2.36 1.19
N ARG A 30 -5.68 -2.59 2.29
CA ARG A 30 -4.38 -3.29 2.33
C ARG A 30 -4.51 -4.79 2.55
N GLN A 31 -5.71 -5.33 2.74
CA GLN A 31 -5.91 -6.71 3.14
C GLN A 31 -5.40 -7.71 2.11
N THR A 32 -4.52 -8.59 2.58
CA THR A 32 -3.97 -9.75 1.87
C THR A 32 -4.41 -11.08 2.49
N TYR A 33 -5.16 -11.01 3.58
CA TYR A 33 -5.61 -12.15 4.41
C TYR A 33 -4.46 -12.95 5.05
N GLU A 34 -3.20 -12.50 4.98
CA GLU A 34 -2.10 -13.14 5.68
C GLU A 34 -2.38 -13.24 7.18
N GLY A 35 -2.09 -14.40 7.76
CA GLY A 35 -2.35 -14.68 9.17
C GLY A 35 -3.81 -15.02 9.52
N THR A 36 -4.71 -15.08 8.54
CA THR A 36 -6.11 -15.49 8.72
C THR A 36 -6.35 -16.90 8.18
N GLU A 37 -7.56 -17.43 8.36
CA GLU A 37 -7.98 -18.71 7.75
C GLU A 37 -7.93 -18.68 6.21
N TRP A 38 -8.02 -17.50 5.60
CA TRP A 38 -8.00 -17.26 4.14
C TRP A 38 -6.60 -17.02 3.57
N ASP A 39 -5.56 -17.16 4.40
CA ASP A 39 -4.16 -16.96 4.00
C ASP A 39 -3.74 -18.02 2.98
N MET A 40 -3.47 -17.58 1.75
CA MET A 40 -3.00 -18.45 0.66
C MET A 40 -1.59 -19.00 0.88
N THR A 41 -0.82 -18.42 1.80
CA THR A 41 0.57 -18.84 2.08
C THR A 41 0.69 -19.82 3.24
N LYS A 42 -0.39 -20.04 4.01
CA LYS A 42 -0.37 -20.79 5.29
C LYS A 42 0.18 -22.21 5.19
N ASN A 43 -0.04 -22.89 4.07
CA ASN A 43 0.41 -24.27 3.86
C ASN A 43 1.76 -24.38 3.13
N LEU A 44 2.34 -23.26 2.70
CA LEU A 44 3.61 -23.22 1.98
C LEU A 44 4.76 -23.23 2.97
N LYS A 45 5.04 -24.39 3.53
CA LYS A 45 6.06 -24.58 4.57
C LYS A 45 7.33 -25.18 4.00
N VAL A 46 8.46 -24.76 4.56
CA VAL A 46 9.79 -25.32 4.30
C VAL A 46 10.50 -25.63 5.59
N ALA A 47 11.27 -26.72 5.57
CA ALA A 47 12.15 -27.07 6.67
C ALA A 47 13.46 -26.25 6.54
N VAL A 48 13.83 -25.56 7.59
CA VAL A 48 15.06 -24.76 7.66
C VAL A 48 15.90 -25.23 8.86
N LYS A 49 17.14 -25.61 8.60
CA LYS A 49 18.06 -26.00 9.66
C LYS A 49 18.60 -24.74 10.36
N ASN A 50 18.33 -24.64 11.64
CA ASN A 50 18.92 -23.59 12.47
C ASN A 50 20.44 -23.79 12.53
N LYS A 51 21.23 -22.78 12.21
CA LYS A 51 22.67 -22.87 12.16
C LYS A 51 23.33 -23.02 13.54
N GLU A 52 22.66 -22.49 14.58
CA GLU A 52 23.15 -22.45 15.95
C GLU A 52 22.73 -23.70 16.72
N THR A 53 21.42 -23.99 16.77
CA THR A 53 20.86 -25.12 17.53
C THR A 53 20.97 -26.47 16.81
N LYS A 54 21.22 -26.44 15.45
CA LYS A 54 21.20 -27.61 14.56
C LYS A 54 19.81 -28.29 14.43
N GLU A 55 18.80 -27.76 15.09
CA GLU A 55 17.42 -28.20 14.95
C GLU A 55 16.82 -27.80 13.61
N THR A 56 15.78 -28.50 13.20
CA THR A 56 15.05 -28.20 11.96
C THR A 56 13.72 -27.56 12.31
N ASP A 57 13.60 -26.29 11.95
CA ASP A 57 12.36 -25.51 12.10
C ASP A 57 11.52 -25.60 10.84
N THR A 58 10.20 -25.57 10.98
CA THR A 58 9.27 -25.47 9.87
C THR A 58 8.69 -24.07 9.82
N ILE A 59 9.06 -23.32 8.78
CA ILE A 59 8.62 -21.93 8.59
C ILE A 59 7.80 -21.79 7.30
N THR A 60 7.03 -20.70 7.18
CA THR A 60 6.46 -20.34 5.88
C THR A 60 7.59 -20.02 4.91
N SER A 61 7.54 -20.56 3.71
CA SER A 61 8.58 -20.35 2.70
C SER A 61 8.79 -18.85 2.46
N PRO A 62 10.03 -18.36 2.45
CA PRO A 62 10.29 -16.97 2.09
C PRO A 62 9.83 -16.60 0.68
N ALA A 63 9.70 -17.56 -0.24
CA ALA A 63 9.18 -17.37 -1.59
C ALA A 63 7.65 -17.28 -1.64
N ALA A 64 6.94 -17.72 -0.60
CA ALA A 64 5.49 -17.61 -0.53
C ALA A 64 5.08 -16.14 -0.40
N ASN A 65 4.12 -15.72 -1.23
CA ASN A 65 3.54 -14.39 -1.17
C ASN A 65 2.04 -14.45 -1.50
N PRO A 66 1.21 -13.50 -1.02
CA PRO A 66 -0.22 -13.53 -1.24
C PRO A 66 -0.65 -13.21 -2.69
N TRP A 67 0.27 -12.82 -3.55
CA TRP A 67 0.01 -12.40 -4.94
C TRP A 67 0.57 -13.38 -5.98
N MET A 68 0.71 -14.65 -5.63
CA MET A 68 1.18 -15.68 -6.57
C MET A 68 0.29 -15.77 -7.80
N GLY A 69 0.91 -15.91 -8.97
CA GLY A 69 0.21 -16.07 -10.25
C GLY A 69 -0.56 -17.38 -10.34
N THR A 70 -1.55 -17.43 -11.23
CA THR A 70 -2.39 -18.62 -11.45
C THR A 70 -1.57 -19.86 -11.78
N ASP A 71 -0.53 -19.73 -12.60
CA ASP A 71 0.32 -20.86 -12.99
C ASP A 71 1.08 -21.44 -11.80
N MET A 72 1.58 -20.60 -10.90
CA MET A 72 2.21 -21.03 -9.66
C MET A 72 1.21 -21.77 -8.77
N LEU A 73 -0.01 -21.23 -8.60
CA LEU A 73 -1.05 -21.88 -7.80
C LEU A 73 -1.44 -23.23 -8.36
N ASN A 74 -1.58 -23.34 -9.69
CA ASN A 74 -1.89 -24.60 -10.38
C ASN A 74 -0.75 -25.61 -10.21
N MET A 75 0.51 -25.17 -10.33
CA MET A 75 1.67 -26.03 -10.13
C MET A 75 1.73 -26.59 -8.69
N LEU A 76 1.53 -25.73 -7.70
CA LEU A 76 1.54 -26.14 -6.28
C LEU A 76 0.43 -27.15 -5.97
N ASN A 77 -0.78 -26.92 -6.48
CA ASN A 77 -1.90 -27.86 -6.33
C ASN A 77 -1.75 -29.12 -7.17
N GLY A 78 -1.00 -29.05 -8.29
CA GLY A 78 -0.63 -30.24 -9.08
C GLY A 78 0.34 -31.17 -8.35
N VAL A 79 1.22 -30.61 -7.52
CA VAL A 79 2.12 -31.41 -6.65
C VAL A 79 1.33 -32.05 -5.50
N LYS A 80 0.45 -31.30 -4.88
CA LYS A 80 -0.43 -31.77 -3.81
C LYS A 80 -1.73 -30.98 -3.83
N GLU A 81 -2.82 -31.65 -4.12
CA GLU A 81 -4.16 -31.06 -4.13
C GLU A 81 -4.49 -30.38 -2.80
N GLY A 82 -5.11 -29.20 -2.88
CA GLY A 82 -5.50 -28.41 -1.69
C GLY A 82 -4.34 -27.69 -0.99
N THR A 83 -3.13 -27.64 -1.58
CA THR A 83 -2.01 -26.90 -1.01
C THR A 83 -2.33 -25.40 -0.88
N VAL A 84 -2.96 -24.81 -1.90
CA VAL A 84 -3.38 -23.41 -1.89
C VAL A 84 -4.83 -23.30 -2.31
N THR A 85 -5.65 -22.65 -1.45
CA THR A 85 -7.00 -22.23 -1.82
C THR A 85 -6.93 -20.79 -2.33
N ARG A 86 -7.30 -20.59 -3.61
CA ARG A 86 -7.26 -19.27 -4.23
C ARG A 86 -8.35 -18.38 -3.65
N ASN A 87 -7.94 -17.27 -3.04
CA ASN A 87 -8.80 -16.21 -2.55
C ASN A 87 -8.56 -14.91 -3.35
N ARG A 88 -9.63 -14.16 -3.62
CA ARG A 88 -9.48 -12.83 -4.19
C ARG A 88 -9.18 -11.84 -3.07
N LEU A 89 -7.99 -11.30 -3.10
CA LEU A 89 -7.55 -10.29 -2.13
C LEU A 89 -8.24 -8.94 -2.36
N VAL A 90 -8.32 -8.13 -1.32
CA VAL A 90 -8.67 -6.70 -1.45
C VAL A 90 -7.50 -5.95 -2.08
N ALA A 91 -6.29 -6.15 -1.56
CA ALA A 91 -5.06 -5.58 -2.12
C ALA A 91 -4.59 -6.39 -3.33
N VAL A 92 -5.09 -6.08 -4.52
CA VAL A 92 -4.72 -6.79 -5.75
C VAL A 92 -3.51 -6.16 -6.44
N PRO A 93 -2.57 -6.98 -6.99
CA PRO A 93 -1.33 -6.50 -7.60
C PRO A 93 -1.54 -5.81 -8.95
N GLN A 94 -2.72 -5.93 -9.54
CA GLN A 94 -3.10 -5.27 -10.80
C GLN A 94 -3.61 -3.84 -10.60
N CYS A 95 -3.77 -3.41 -9.35
CA CYS A 95 -4.23 -2.07 -9.03
C CYS A 95 -3.28 -1.02 -9.61
N SER A 96 -3.80 -0.01 -10.28
CA SER A 96 -3.00 1.11 -10.76
C SER A 96 -2.88 2.20 -9.70
N TYR A 97 -3.98 2.46 -9.00
CA TYR A 97 -4.05 3.36 -7.86
C TYR A 97 -5.24 3.01 -6.97
N SER A 98 -5.19 3.44 -5.73
CA SER A 98 -6.31 3.41 -4.80
C SER A 98 -6.32 4.71 -4.00
N HIS A 99 -7.49 5.09 -3.48
CA HIS A 99 -7.59 6.30 -2.67
C HIS A 99 -8.60 6.14 -1.54
N VAL A 100 -8.41 6.93 -0.49
CA VAL A 100 -9.37 7.15 0.58
C VAL A 100 -9.66 8.65 0.61
N ILE A 101 -10.92 9.03 0.47
CA ILE A 101 -11.33 10.43 0.54
C ILE A 101 -11.78 10.74 1.97
N GLN A 102 -11.16 11.74 2.56
CA GLN A 102 -11.50 12.26 3.87
C GLN A 102 -12.02 13.68 3.74
N LEU A 103 -13.23 13.94 4.21
CA LEU A 103 -13.87 15.25 4.20
C LEU A 103 -14.08 15.73 5.63
N ARG A 104 -13.69 16.98 5.91
CA ARG A 104 -13.71 17.59 7.24
C ARG A 104 -14.34 18.96 7.13
N SER A 105 -15.67 19.01 7.26
CA SER A 105 -16.52 20.20 7.03
C SER A 105 -16.27 21.37 8.03
N TRP A 106 -15.50 21.12 9.09
CA TRP A 106 -15.11 22.15 10.08
C TRP A 106 -13.84 22.89 9.71
N LEU A 107 -13.23 22.58 8.57
CA LEU A 107 -12.03 23.23 8.03
C LEU A 107 -12.37 23.98 6.74
N PRO A 108 -11.56 24.97 6.34
CA PRO A 108 -11.67 25.57 5.00
C PRO A 108 -11.58 24.51 3.90
N ASP A 109 -12.37 24.68 2.84
CA ASP A 109 -12.52 23.69 1.77
C ASP A 109 -11.19 23.22 1.18
N ALA A 110 -10.23 24.14 1.01
CA ALA A 110 -8.93 23.83 0.42
C ALA A 110 -8.08 22.84 1.24
N VAL A 111 -8.23 22.81 2.56
CA VAL A 111 -7.48 21.94 3.48
C VAL A 111 -8.37 20.88 4.13
N GLY A 112 -9.69 21.06 4.08
CA GLY A 112 -10.68 20.18 4.68
C GLY A 112 -10.87 18.85 3.93
N GLY A 113 -10.70 18.86 2.61
CA GLY A 113 -10.72 17.67 1.77
C GLY A 113 -9.31 17.11 1.56
N VAL A 114 -9.14 15.80 1.75
CA VAL A 114 -7.87 15.09 1.49
C VAL A 114 -8.16 13.80 0.75
N ALA A 115 -7.51 13.60 -0.39
CA ALA A 115 -7.40 12.32 -1.06
C ALA A 115 -6.08 11.65 -0.61
N TRP A 116 -6.18 10.58 0.16
CA TRP A 116 -5.05 9.72 0.52
C TRP A 116 -4.79 8.77 -0.65
N LEU A 117 -3.91 9.17 -1.55
CA LEU A 117 -3.68 8.51 -2.83
C LEU A 117 -2.52 7.54 -2.75
N SER A 118 -2.73 6.31 -3.22
CA SER A 118 -1.71 5.27 -3.30
C SER A 118 -1.62 4.75 -4.73
N PHE A 119 -0.42 4.45 -5.20
CA PHE A 119 -0.16 3.92 -6.54
C PHE A 119 0.33 2.49 -6.49
N ASP A 120 0.06 1.70 -7.54
CA ASP A 120 0.34 0.28 -7.63
C ASP A 120 -0.45 -0.53 -6.58
N ASN A 121 0.06 -1.65 -6.13
CA ASN A 121 -0.57 -2.53 -5.15
C ASN A 121 -0.79 -1.83 -3.80
N PRO A 122 -2.03 -1.61 -3.35
CA PRO A 122 -2.31 -0.90 -2.10
C PRO A 122 -1.80 -1.64 -0.85
N GLY A 123 -1.53 -2.94 -0.95
CA GLY A 123 -0.91 -3.73 0.12
C GLY A 123 0.58 -3.46 0.31
N GLN A 124 1.22 -2.80 -0.64
CA GLN A 124 2.67 -2.59 -0.65
C GLN A 124 3.07 -1.12 -0.85
N SER A 125 2.11 -0.20 -0.95
CA SER A 125 2.38 1.21 -1.26
C SER A 125 1.77 2.14 -0.21
N PRO A 126 2.43 3.26 0.14
CA PRO A 126 1.95 4.22 1.12
C PRO A 126 0.87 5.10 0.51
N ARG A 127 0.17 5.85 1.34
CA ARG A 127 -0.78 6.86 0.91
C ARG A 127 -0.19 8.26 1.03
N ILE A 128 -0.28 8.99 -0.07
CA ILE A 128 0.18 10.37 -0.21
C ILE A 128 -1.02 11.28 0.03
N PRO A 129 -0.96 12.27 0.95
CA PRO A 129 -2.03 13.22 1.14
C PRO A 129 -2.05 14.26 0.01
N VAL A 130 -3.14 14.30 -0.73
CA VAL A 130 -3.44 15.32 -1.74
C VAL A 130 -4.62 16.14 -1.27
N PHE A 131 -4.40 17.41 -0.99
CA PHE A 131 -5.44 18.31 -0.49
C PHE A 131 -6.32 18.84 -1.61
N SER A 132 -7.58 19.15 -1.31
CA SER A 132 -8.51 19.77 -2.26
C SER A 132 -8.02 21.13 -2.78
N GLY A 133 -7.18 21.83 -1.99
CA GLY A 133 -6.54 23.07 -2.37
C GLY A 133 -5.24 22.95 -3.17
N THR A 134 -4.74 21.73 -3.38
CA THR A 134 -3.55 21.49 -4.22
C THR A 134 -3.85 21.91 -5.66
N THR A 135 -3.01 22.78 -6.21
CA THR A 135 -3.22 23.40 -7.55
C THR A 135 -2.41 22.74 -8.66
N ASP A 136 -1.38 21.96 -8.28
CA ASP A 136 -0.55 21.22 -9.23
C ASP A 136 -0.08 19.90 -8.57
N LEU A 137 0.18 18.89 -9.39
CA LEU A 137 0.65 17.58 -8.95
C LEU A 137 2.01 17.28 -9.57
N PRO A 138 2.86 16.48 -8.91
CA PRO A 138 4.11 16.02 -9.50
C PRO A 138 3.88 15.45 -10.90
N ALA A 139 4.70 15.84 -11.89
CA ALA A 139 4.54 15.44 -13.29
C ALA A 139 4.39 13.91 -13.47
N ALA A 140 5.05 13.11 -12.63
CA ALA A 140 4.96 11.65 -12.63
C ALA A 140 3.54 11.10 -12.42
N PHE A 141 2.64 11.87 -11.77
CA PHE A 141 1.24 11.45 -11.52
C PHE A 141 0.42 11.45 -12.80
N GLY A 142 0.72 12.37 -13.74
CA GLY A 142 0.03 12.50 -15.03
C GLY A 142 0.54 11.53 -16.11
N ILE A 143 1.60 10.77 -15.84
CA ILE A 143 2.21 9.90 -16.85
C ILE A 143 1.61 8.49 -16.78
N CYS A 144 0.98 8.07 -17.90
CA CYS A 144 0.43 6.73 -18.02
C CYS A 144 1.55 5.67 -18.14
N GLY A 145 1.61 4.76 -17.18
CA GLY A 145 2.53 3.62 -17.19
C GLY A 145 1.87 2.28 -17.52
N GLN A 146 0.62 2.28 -17.99
CA GLN A 146 -0.17 1.05 -18.16
C GLN A 146 0.30 0.19 -19.35
N HIS A 147 0.68 0.84 -20.47
CA HIS A 147 0.97 0.14 -21.72
C HIS A 147 2.43 -0.30 -21.87
N ARG A 148 3.33 0.28 -21.12
CA ARG A 148 4.76 -0.06 -21.12
C ARG A 148 5.44 0.39 -19.84
N HIS A 149 6.60 -0.16 -19.56
CA HIS A 149 7.48 0.34 -18.52
C HIS A 149 7.91 1.79 -18.85
N ARG A 150 7.76 2.66 -17.86
CA ARG A 150 8.19 4.07 -17.92
C ARG A 150 8.73 4.48 -16.56
N GLU A 151 10.02 4.78 -16.51
CA GLU A 151 10.67 5.19 -15.26
C GLU A 151 10.16 6.52 -14.71
N ASP A 152 9.59 7.39 -15.58
CA ASP A 152 9.01 8.68 -15.22
C ASP A 152 7.55 8.58 -14.74
N ALA A 153 6.87 7.43 -14.90
CA ALA A 153 5.51 7.22 -14.41
C ALA A 153 5.51 6.78 -12.95
N ILE A 154 4.66 7.43 -12.13
CA ILE A 154 4.60 7.15 -10.70
C ILE A 154 4.31 5.70 -10.37
N VAL A 155 3.43 5.04 -11.10
CA VAL A 155 3.10 3.63 -10.89
C VAL A 155 4.32 2.73 -10.94
N TRP A 156 5.29 3.01 -11.83
CA TRP A 156 6.51 2.22 -11.97
C TRP A 156 7.57 2.55 -10.92
N LYS A 157 7.53 3.74 -10.33
CA LYS A 157 8.34 4.09 -9.16
C LYS A 157 8.06 3.15 -7.99
N TYR A 158 6.79 2.77 -7.78
CA TYR A 158 6.39 1.82 -6.73
C TYR A 158 6.48 0.37 -7.20
N ARG A 159 5.97 0.09 -8.39
CA ARG A 159 5.86 -1.28 -8.93
C ARG A 159 7.19 -2.01 -8.98
N THR A 160 8.28 -1.32 -9.27
CA THR A 160 9.62 -1.93 -9.34
C THR A 160 10.00 -2.56 -8.00
N ALA A 161 9.95 -1.82 -6.90
CA ALA A 161 10.23 -2.35 -5.57
C ALA A 161 9.20 -3.40 -5.14
N ASN A 162 7.90 -3.11 -5.37
CA ASN A 162 6.82 -4.01 -4.96
C ASN A 162 6.90 -5.37 -5.65
N LYS A 163 7.22 -5.41 -6.94
CA LYS A 163 7.42 -6.67 -7.68
C LYS A 163 8.67 -7.42 -7.23
N LEU A 164 9.78 -6.73 -7.04
CA LEU A 164 10.99 -7.35 -6.50
C LEU A 164 10.75 -7.94 -5.10
N ALA A 165 10.01 -7.22 -4.26
CA ALA A 165 9.66 -7.72 -2.93
C ALA A 165 8.92 -9.06 -2.97
N THR A 166 8.05 -9.30 -3.97
CA THR A 166 7.29 -10.56 -4.08
C THR A 166 8.14 -11.78 -4.42
N VAL A 167 9.36 -11.59 -4.91
CA VAL A 167 10.28 -12.71 -5.23
C VAL A 167 10.61 -13.52 -3.98
N ARG A 168 10.84 -12.84 -2.86
CA ARG A 168 11.07 -13.46 -1.54
C ARG A 168 10.37 -12.66 -0.45
N TRP A 169 9.06 -12.61 -0.52
CA TRP A 169 8.21 -11.80 0.35
C TRP A 169 8.50 -11.98 1.84
N GLY A 170 8.75 -13.19 2.28
CA GLY A 170 9.09 -13.48 3.67
C GLY A 170 10.38 -12.79 4.16
N LEU A 171 11.26 -12.32 3.25
CA LEU A 171 12.48 -11.57 3.61
C LEU A 171 12.35 -10.06 3.43
N THR A 172 11.39 -9.60 2.63
CA THR A 172 11.26 -8.20 2.21
C THR A 172 10.05 -7.51 2.83
N LYS A 173 9.07 -8.28 3.27
CA LYS A 173 7.77 -7.81 3.76
C LYS A 173 7.91 -6.81 4.91
N GLU A 174 8.76 -7.06 5.90
CA GLU A 174 8.94 -6.15 7.03
C GLU A 174 9.48 -4.77 6.60
N LYS A 175 10.34 -4.76 5.57
CA LYS A 175 10.88 -3.51 5.02
C LYS A 175 9.82 -2.70 4.28
N ILE A 176 9.00 -3.35 3.45
CA ILE A 176 7.86 -2.72 2.77
C ILE A 176 6.85 -2.20 3.80
N ASN A 177 6.42 -3.06 4.73
CA ASN A 177 5.43 -2.70 5.74
C ASN A 177 5.90 -1.56 6.65
N GLY A 178 7.17 -1.60 7.06
CA GLY A 178 7.77 -0.53 7.87
C GLY A 178 7.82 0.81 7.12
N ALA A 179 8.17 0.80 5.82
CA ALA A 179 8.14 2.02 5.01
C ALA A 179 6.73 2.56 4.80
N VAL A 180 5.74 1.69 4.56
CA VAL A 180 4.33 2.07 4.45
C VAL A 180 3.84 2.70 5.76
N ALA A 181 4.08 2.03 6.89
CA ALA A 181 3.66 2.52 8.21
C ALA A 181 4.29 3.88 8.52
N HIS A 182 5.59 4.03 8.26
CA HIS A 182 6.31 5.30 8.49
C HIS A 182 5.65 6.48 7.74
N PHE A 183 5.38 6.33 6.44
CA PHE A 183 4.80 7.42 5.68
C PHE A 183 3.33 7.69 6.03
N GLU A 184 2.53 6.67 6.31
CA GLU A 184 1.15 6.89 6.72
C GLU A 184 1.06 7.54 8.11
N GLU A 185 1.88 7.11 9.06
CA GLU A 185 1.99 7.75 10.37
C GLU A 185 2.47 9.20 10.26
N LYS A 186 3.52 9.45 9.45
CA LYS A 186 3.99 10.80 9.15
C LYS A 186 2.86 11.67 8.59
N GLY A 187 2.17 11.22 7.53
CA GLY A 187 1.08 11.97 6.92
C GLY A 187 -0.04 12.29 7.90
N LEU A 188 -0.44 11.32 8.73
CA LEU A 188 -1.50 11.50 9.73
C LEU A 188 -1.07 12.42 10.88
N SER A 189 0.15 12.27 11.39
CA SER A 189 0.66 13.08 12.50
C SER A 189 0.94 14.53 12.11
N GLU A 190 1.26 14.80 10.85
CA GLU A 190 1.51 16.14 10.33
C GLU A 190 0.22 16.90 9.97
N MET A 191 -0.96 16.24 9.91
CA MET A 191 -2.23 16.92 9.57
C MET A 191 -2.49 18.20 10.38
N PRO A 192 -2.40 18.19 11.74
CA PRO A 192 -2.66 19.40 12.51
C PRO A 192 -1.70 20.56 12.17
N PHE A 193 -0.44 20.26 11.90
CA PHE A 193 0.53 21.26 11.46
C PHE A 193 0.15 21.85 10.10
N VAL A 194 -0.19 21.01 9.11
CA VAL A 194 -0.57 21.47 7.77
C VAL A 194 -1.83 22.33 7.82
N GLU A 195 -2.83 21.92 8.59
CA GLU A 195 -4.09 22.67 8.79
C GLU A 195 -3.88 24.04 9.41
N ASN A 196 -3.08 24.11 10.47
CA ASN A 196 -2.78 25.38 11.13
C ASN A 196 -1.93 26.28 10.23
N ARG A 197 -0.93 25.73 9.56
CA ARG A 197 -0.07 26.49 8.67
C ARG A 197 -0.81 27.03 7.46
N TYR A 198 -1.74 26.24 6.90
CA TYR A 198 -2.63 26.73 5.84
C TYR A 198 -3.43 27.95 6.31
N LYS A 199 -4.09 27.90 7.48
CA LYS A 199 -4.87 29.00 8.03
C LYS A 199 -4.03 30.27 8.27
N GLU A 200 -2.86 30.11 8.90
CA GLU A 200 -1.92 31.22 9.11
C GLU A 200 -1.51 31.91 7.80
N LEU A 201 -1.24 31.12 6.76
CA LEU A 201 -0.85 31.66 5.45
C LEU A 201 -2.04 32.31 4.75
N GLN A 202 -3.22 31.71 4.84
CA GLN A 202 -4.45 32.29 4.29
C GLN A 202 -4.74 33.66 4.88
N ASP A 203 -4.66 33.78 6.22
CA ASP A 203 -4.95 35.00 6.94
C ASP A 203 -3.88 36.10 6.72
N SER A 204 -2.60 35.70 6.64
CA SER A 204 -1.49 36.66 6.58
C SER A 204 -1.03 37.00 5.15
N LYS A 205 -1.19 36.08 4.19
CA LYS A 205 -0.63 36.19 2.83
C LYS A 205 -1.62 35.84 1.71
N GLY A 206 -2.82 35.45 2.08
CA GLY A 206 -3.92 35.16 1.14
C GLY A 206 -3.95 33.71 0.66
N GLU A 207 -5.07 33.39 0.01
CA GLU A 207 -5.46 32.04 -0.43
C GLU A 207 -4.43 31.41 -1.40
N GLU A 208 -3.90 32.19 -2.32
CA GLU A 208 -2.93 31.69 -3.32
C GLU A 208 -1.66 31.15 -2.64
N THR A 209 -1.12 31.89 -1.66
CA THR A 209 0.06 31.48 -0.90
C THR A 209 -0.24 30.23 -0.05
N ALA A 210 -1.41 30.17 0.56
CA ALA A 210 -1.83 29.03 1.35
C ALA A 210 -2.00 27.75 0.49
N ARG A 211 -2.57 27.86 -0.70
CA ARG A 211 -2.66 26.74 -1.67
C ARG A 211 -1.31 26.31 -2.21
N ALA A 212 -0.40 27.26 -2.47
CA ALA A 212 0.97 26.95 -2.88
C ALA A 212 1.70 26.12 -1.83
N PHE A 213 1.47 26.42 -0.53
CA PHE A 213 1.99 25.59 0.57
C PHE A 213 1.44 24.16 0.52
N LEU A 214 0.12 23.95 0.33
CA LEU A 214 -0.46 22.59 0.20
C LEU A 214 0.11 21.84 -1.00
N THR A 215 0.29 22.53 -2.11
CA THR A 215 0.89 21.98 -3.32
C THR A 215 2.34 21.52 -3.08
N GLY A 216 3.14 22.39 -2.44
CA GLY A 216 4.51 22.06 -2.05
C GLY A 216 4.58 20.87 -1.08
N TYR A 217 3.75 20.88 -0.04
CA TYR A 217 3.70 19.77 0.91
C TYR A 217 3.36 18.42 0.24
N THR A 218 2.34 18.41 -0.64
CA THR A 218 1.98 17.19 -1.40
C THR A 218 3.14 16.73 -2.28
N ALA A 219 3.81 17.65 -2.97
CA ALA A 219 4.94 17.33 -3.85
C ALA A 219 6.14 16.78 -3.09
N ASP A 220 6.51 17.40 -1.98
CA ASP A 220 7.62 16.97 -1.11
C ASP A 220 7.34 15.59 -0.49
N PHE A 221 6.11 15.39 0.00
CA PHE A 221 5.70 14.10 0.53
C PHE A 221 5.78 13.00 -0.53
N ALA A 222 5.25 13.25 -1.72
CA ALA A 222 5.33 12.33 -2.85
C ALA A 222 6.78 12.04 -3.24
N GLY A 223 7.64 13.07 -3.31
CA GLY A 223 9.06 12.93 -3.60
C GLY A 223 9.79 12.04 -2.61
N ALA A 224 9.53 12.22 -1.32
CA ALA A 224 10.12 11.39 -0.27
C ALA A 224 9.69 9.91 -0.36
N THR A 225 8.41 9.64 -0.64
CA THR A 225 7.93 8.27 -0.83
C THR A 225 8.55 7.61 -2.08
N ILE A 226 8.62 8.34 -3.19
CA ILE A 226 9.23 7.86 -4.45
C ILE A 226 10.70 7.50 -4.21
N LEU A 227 11.46 8.38 -3.58
CA LEU A 227 12.87 8.14 -3.26
C LEU A 227 13.03 6.85 -2.43
N ARG A 228 12.22 6.69 -1.38
CA ARG A 228 12.30 5.50 -0.53
C ARG A 228 11.99 4.21 -1.29
N TRP A 229 11.01 4.21 -2.22
CA TRP A 229 10.72 3.04 -3.04
C TRP A 229 11.83 2.72 -4.04
N GLN A 230 12.49 3.74 -4.60
CA GLN A 230 13.66 3.56 -5.44
C GLN A 230 14.84 2.92 -4.66
N GLU A 231 15.13 3.44 -3.47
CA GLU A 231 16.15 2.85 -2.58
C GLU A 231 15.85 1.39 -2.25
N MET A 232 14.59 1.07 -1.92
CA MET A 232 14.20 -0.33 -1.66
C MET A 232 14.32 -1.21 -2.90
N ALA A 233 14.04 -0.70 -4.10
CA ALA A 233 14.26 -1.45 -5.32
C ALA A 233 15.74 -1.81 -5.50
N ASP A 234 16.65 -0.86 -5.27
CA ASP A 234 18.09 -1.09 -5.33
C ASP A 234 18.56 -2.08 -4.26
N GLU A 235 18.02 -1.96 -3.05
CA GLU A 235 18.31 -2.90 -1.96
C GLU A 235 17.85 -4.33 -2.31
N PHE A 236 16.67 -4.49 -2.92
CA PHE A 236 16.16 -5.80 -3.32
C PHE A 236 16.95 -6.38 -4.51
N TRP A 237 17.31 -5.56 -5.50
CA TRP A 237 18.23 -5.99 -6.55
C TRP A 237 19.54 -6.50 -6.00
N LYS A 238 20.15 -5.77 -5.07
CA LYS A 238 21.37 -6.21 -4.37
C LYS A 238 21.15 -7.51 -3.61
N MET A 239 20.00 -7.68 -2.94
CA MET A 239 19.66 -8.90 -2.20
C MET A 239 19.62 -10.12 -3.12
N PHE A 240 19.11 -9.95 -4.35
CA PHE A 240 18.92 -11.01 -5.33
C PHE A 240 20.04 -11.10 -6.39
N ALA A 241 21.12 -10.33 -6.26
CA ALA A 241 22.22 -10.27 -7.26
C ALA A 241 22.94 -11.61 -7.51
N ARG A 242 22.82 -12.57 -6.59
CA ARG A 242 23.40 -13.92 -6.72
C ARG A 242 22.41 -14.99 -7.15
N GLY A 243 21.25 -14.58 -7.65
CA GLY A 243 20.13 -15.44 -8.01
C GLY A 243 19.00 -15.39 -6.96
N PHE A 244 17.87 -15.97 -7.33
CA PHE A 244 16.64 -15.95 -6.55
C PHE A 244 16.47 -17.19 -5.69
#